data_a1f50ddafd1601a66304a6796964f4df
#
_entry.id   a1f50ddafd1601a66304a6796964f4df
#
_cell.length_a   1.000
_cell.length_b   1.000
_cell.length_c   1.000
_cell.angle_alpha   90.00
_cell.angle_beta   90.00
_cell.angle_gamma   90.00
#
_symmetry.space_group_name_H-M   'P 1'
#
loop_
_entity.id
_entity.type
_entity.pdbx_description
1 polymer ?
#
loop_
_entity_poly.entity_id
_entity_poly.type
_entity_poly.pdbx_seq_one_letter_code
_entity_poly.pdbx_strand_id
1 'polypeptide(L)'
;HSAWHNLPSINGCQQSFGKEFCSDEISVSKFFRSFKTNIAGAYADSAKVRSWNVKYRLSRKGNLKIVHKFEMDSLIKKNVIHFLVANEPVIVSEGEISLGNGMVMTYDPLKFTASVEAKCLVDLGFSPRWGDNLYRINFTAKKLQHKGKYAFELKYKGEETFEEIAARVTEVAKAQYPLLE
;
A
#
# COMPACT_ATOMS: atom_id res chain seq x y z
N HIS A 1 7.93 10.70 9.20
CA HIS A 1 7.04 11.31 8.20
C HIS A 1 6.36 10.22 7.39
N SER A 2 5.03 10.09 7.46
CA SER A 2 4.28 9.01 6.80
C SER A 2 4.17 9.15 5.26
N ALA A 3 4.74 10.21 4.67
CA ALA A 3 4.70 10.46 3.24
C ALA A 3 5.32 9.34 2.39
N TRP A 4 6.29 8.61 2.94
CA TRP A 4 6.97 7.48 2.30
C TRP A 4 6.62 6.17 3.03
N HIS A 5 5.32 5.89 3.13
CA HIS A 5 4.75 4.65 3.66
C HIS A 5 3.54 4.24 2.80
N ASN A 6 3.11 2.98 2.94
CA ASN A 6 1.93 2.43 2.26
C ASN A 6 0.63 2.91 2.94
N LEU A 7 0.46 4.23 3.02
CA LEU A 7 -0.65 4.90 3.69
C LEU A 7 -1.28 5.96 2.79
N PRO A 8 -2.59 6.22 2.92
CA PRO A 8 -3.23 7.29 2.16
C PRO A 8 -2.86 8.68 2.68
N SER A 9 -2.81 9.66 1.76
CA SER A 9 -3.02 11.06 2.09
C SER A 9 -4.53 11.34 2.03
N ILE A 10 -5.13 11.68 3.16
CA ILE A 10 -6.58 11.90 3.31
C ILE A 10 -6.83 13.40 3.37
N ASN A 11 -7.62 13.94 2.43
CA ASN A 11 -7.81 15.40 2.31
C ASN A 11 -6.50 16.21 2.29
N GLY A 12 -5.41 15.61 1.78
CA GLY A 12 -4.09 16.20 1.76
C GLY A 12 -3.31 16.08 3.08
N CYS A 13 -3.90 15.49 4.12
CA CYS A 13 -3.24 15.23 5.39
C CYS A 13 -2.53 13.88 5.37
N GLN A 14 -1.38 13.81 6.02
CA GLN A 14 -0.65 12.59 6.31
C GLN A 14 -1.00 12.11 7.72
N GLN A 15 -0.65 10.85 8.04
CA GLN A 15 -0.76 10.33 9.39
C GLN A 15 0.02 11.22 10.37
N SER A 16 -0.57 11.47 11.52
CA SER A 16 -0.02 12.31 12.56
C SER A 16 0.92 11.55 13.49
N PHE A 17 1.76 12.30 14.21
CA PHE A 17 2.66 11.79 15.24
C PHE A 17 1.97 11.81 16.60
N GLY A 18 2.25 10.81 17.41
CA GLY A 18 1.83 10.74 18.81
C GLY A 18 1.11 9.41 19.08
N LYS A 19 1.13 8.98 20.32
CA LYS A 19 0.48 7.74 20.77
C LYS A 19 -1.04 7.77 20.67
N GLU A 20 -1.61 8.97 20.63
CA GLU A 20 -3.03 9.26 20.44
C GLU A 20 -3.50 9.01 18.99
N PHE A 21 -2.57 9.06 18.03
CA PHE A 21 -2.87 8.83 16.61
C PHE A 21 -2.66 7.38 16.24
N CYS A 22 -3.65 6.55 16.47
CA CYS A 22 -3.55 5.12 16.23
C CYS A 22 -4.76 4.57 15.45
N SER A 23 -4.57 3.41 14.84
CA SER A 23 -5.67 2.65 14.23
C SER A 23 -6.47 1.90 15.28
N ASP A 24 -7.74 1.66 14.99
CA ASP A 24 -8.67 0.91 15.82
C ASP A 24 -9.44 -0.15 15.01
N GLU A 25 -10.45 -0.77 15.63
CA GLU A 25 -11.31 -1.79 15.00
C GLU A 25 -10.53 -2.90 14.28
N ILE A 26 -9.47 -3.41 14.91
CA ILE A 26 -8.64 -4.45 14.33
C ILE A 26 -9.40 -5.78 14.28
N SER A 27 -9.47 -6.38 13.10
CA SER A 27 -10.10 -7.68 12.86
C SER A 27 -9.23 -8.57 11.99
N VAL A 28 -8.99 -9.80 12.48
CA VAL A 28 -8.21 -10.82 11.78
C VAL A 28 -9.08 -12.04 11.54
N SER A 29 -9.09 -12.58 10.34
CA SER A 29 -9.73 -13.86 10.03
C SER A 29 -8.75 -14.80 9.35
N LYS A 30 -8.38 -15.88 10.08
CA LYS A 30 -7.55 -16.97 9.54
C LYS A 30 -8.26 -17.69 8.40
N PHE A 31 -9.56 -17.96 8.53
CA PHE A 31 -10.36 -18.64 7.51
C PHE A 31 -10.41 -17.87 6.19
N PHE A 32 -10.69 -16.54 6.26
CA PHE A 32 -10.72 -15.68 5.08
C PHE A 32 -9.36 -15.10 4.72
N ARG A 33 -8.28 -15.44 5.47
CA ARG A 33 -6.92 -14.89 5.29
C ARG A 33 -6.98 -13.37 5.13
N SER A 34 -7.64 -12.71 6.05
CA SER A 34 -7.86 -11.27 5.95
C SER A 34 -7.56 -10.54 7.25
N PHE A 35 -7.05 -9.33 7.09
CA PHE A 35 -6.83 -8.35 8.14
C PHE A 35 -7.63 -7.09 7.78
N LYS A 36 -8.28 -6.47 8.75
CA LYS A 36 -9.00 -5.20 8.59
C LYS A 36 -8.68 -4.30 9.78
N THR A 37 -8.53 -3.00 9.53
CA THR A 37 -8.40 -1.97 10.56
C THR A 37 -9.04 -0.66 10.08
N ASN A 38 -9.52 0.15 11.02
CA ASN A 38 -9.89 1.55 10.77
C ASN A 38 -8.68 2.44 11.10
N ILE A 39 -8.22 3.21 10.14
CA ILE A 39 -7.05 4.10 10.28
C ILE A 39 -7.44 5.57 10.47
N ALA A 40 -8.72 5.91 10.58
CA ALA A 40 -9.15 7.30 10.72
C ALA A 40 -8.54 7.99 11.95
N GLY A 41 -8.48 7.29 13.09
CA GLY A 41 -7.87 7.81 14.31
C GLY A 41 -6.36 8.08 14.24
N ALA A 42 -5.68 7.61 13.19
CA ALA A 42 -4.27 7.93 12.94
C ALA A 42 -4.06 9.30 12.26
N TYR A 43 -5.13 10.02 11.94
CA TYR A 43 -5.10 11.33 11.29
C TYR A 43 -5.69 12.39 12.21
N ALA A 44 -5.12 13.59 12.18
CA ALA A 44 -5.67 14.72 12.91
C ALA A 44 -7.05 15.15 12.37
N ASP A 45 -7.81 15.89 13.17
CA ASP A 45 -9.15 16.40 12.83
C ASP A 45 -9.20 17.21 11.53
N SER A 46 -8.06 17.79 11.12
CA SER A 46 -7.92 18.49 9.84
C SER A 46 -8.15 17.60 8.63
N ALA A 47 -7.95 16.27 8.75
CA ALA A 47 -8.24 15.32 7.68
C ALA A 47 -9.75 15.17 7.41
N LYS A 48 -10.61 15.55 8.36
CA LYS A 48 -12.08 15.48 8.24
C LYS A 48 -12.58 14.12 7.79
N VAL A 49 -11.94 13.06 8.31
CA VAL A 49 -12.27 11.66 8.03
C VAL A 49 -13.03 11.07 9.20
N ARG A 50 -14.25 10.55 8.93
CA ARG A 50 -15.08 9.87 9.93
C ARG A 50 -14.66 8.43 10.12
N SER A 51 -14.41 7.73 9.02
CA SER A 51 -13.91 6.37 9.03
C SER A 51 -13.07 6.07 7.78
N TRP A 52 -12.02 5.29 7.93
CA TRP A 52 -11.21 4.80 6.83
C TRP A 52 -10.76 3.36 7.09
N ASN A 53 -11.56 2.43 6.62
CA ASN A 53 -11.33 1.01 6.80
C ASN A 53 -10.45 0.45 5.69
N VAL A 54 -9.32 -0.15 6.04
CA VAL A 54 -8.45 -0.86 5.12
C VAL A 54 -8.59 -2.36 5.38
N LYS A 55 -8.90 -3.12 4.35
CA LYS A 55 -8.98 -4.58 4.41
C LYS A 55 -7.99 -5.20 3.44
N TYR A 56 -7.13 -6.05 3.96
CA TYR A 56 -6.22 -6.91 3.21
C TYR A 56 -6.80 -8.31 3.15
N ARG A 57 -6.76 -8.95 2.00
CA ARG A 57 -7.18 -10.34 1.82
C ARG A 57 -6.23 -11.06 0.89
N LEU A 58 -5.59 -12.10 1.41
CA LEU A 58 -4.73 -12.99 0.63
C LEU A 58 -5.56 -14.17 0.12
N SER A 59 -5.58 -14.38 -1.20
CA SER A 59 -6.23 -15.53 -1.83
C SER A 59 -5.38 -16.80 -1.67
N ARG A 60 -5.96 -17.96 -1.93
CA ARG A 60 -5.21 -19.24 -1.98
C ARG A 60 -4.18 -19.28 -3.11
N LYS A 61 -4.38 -18.48 -4.15
CA LYS A 61 -3.46 -18.35 -5.31
C LYS A 61 -2.37 -17.28 -5.09
N GLY A 62 -2.20 -16.77 -3.85
CA GLY A 62 -1.18 -15.76 -3.55
C GLY A 62 -1.54 -14.32 -3.92
N ASN A 63 -2.71 -14.07 -4.54
CA ASN A 63 -3.10 -12.69 -4.86
C ASN A 63 -3.51 -11.92 -3.60
N LEU A 64 -2.99 -10.71 -3.44
CA LEU A 64 -3.35 -9.81 -2.34
C LEU A 64 -4.31 -8.75 -2.85
N LYS A 65 -5.52 -8.73 -2.28
CA LYS A 65 -6.50 -7.67 -2.51
C LYS A 65 -6.51 -6.70 -1.35
N ILE A 66 -6.38 -5.40 -1.66
CA ILE A 66 -6.39 -4.29 -0.70
C ILE A 66 -7.62 -3.43 -1.00
N VAL A 67 -8.48 -3.24 0.00
CA VAL A 67 -9.73 -2.49 -0.16
C VAL A 67 -9.80 -1.40 0.91
N HIS A 68 -9.92 -0.15 0.48
CA HIS A 68 -10.22 0.99 1.32
C HIS A 68 -11.72 1.31 1.20
N LYS A 69 -12.42 1.41 2.35
CA LYS A 69 -13.77 1.94 2.44
C LYS A 69 -13.75 3.13 3.39
N PHE A 70 -14.28 4.26 2.96
CA PHE A 70 -14.16 5.49 3.73
C PHE A 70 -15.46 6.31 3.76
N GLU A 71 -15.55 7.12 4.81
CA GLU A 71 -16.55 8.17 4.99
C GLU A 71 -15.87 9.44 5.48
N MET A 72 -16.15 10.57 4.80
CA MET A 72 -15.54 11.87 5.05
C MET A 72 -16.60 12.85 5.57
N ASP A 73 -16.25 13.63 6.58
CA ASP A 73 -17.12 14.71 7.08
C ASP A 73 -17.10 15.94 6.17
N SER A 74 -15.94 16.21 5.55
CA SER A 74 -15.77 17.31 4.59
C SER A 74 -14.83 16.92 3.46
N LEU A 75 -14.99 17.55 2.31
CA LEU A 75 -14.17 17.36 1.11
C LEU A 75 -13.31 18.60 0.88
N ILE A 76 -11.99 18.47 1.09
CA ILE A 76 -11.01 19.57 0.99
C ILE A 76 -10.08 19.35 -0.20
N LYS A 77 -9.46 18.17 -0.24
CA LYS A 77 -8.54 17.76 -1.31
C LYS A 77 -8.82 16.32 -1.73
N LYS A 78 -8.38 15.97 -2.94
CA LYS A 78 -8.45 14.60 -3.42
C LYS A 78 -7.58 13.69 -2.57
N ASN A 79 -8.11 12.52 -2.23
CA ASN A 79 -7.34 11.49 -1.54
C ASN A 79 -6.31 10.87 -2.48
N VAL A 80 -5.15 10.53 -1.95
CA VAL A 80 -4.08 9.84 -2.68
C VAL A 80 -3.72 8.57 -1.93
N ILE A 81 -3.72 7.43 -2.61
CA ILE A 81 -3.25 6.17 -2.02
C ILE A 81 -1.81 5.96 -2.49
N HIS A 82 -0.91 5.72 -1.53
CA HIS A 82 0.50 5.50 -1.79
C HIS A 82 0.88 4.05 -1.63
N PHE A 83 1.71 3.55 -2.55
CA PHE A 83 2.40 2.27 -2.42
C PHE A 83 3.88 2.45 -2.68
N LEU A 84 4.71 1.94 -1.76
CA LEU A 84 6.15 1.91 -1.91
C LEU A 84 6.56 0.59 -2.54
N VAL A 85 7.49 0.66 -3.48
CA VAL A 85 8.05 -0.50 -4.18
C VAL A 85 9.56 -0.33 -4.33
N ALA A 86 10.29 -1.45 -4.28
CA ALA A 86 11.75 -1.45 -4.35
C ALA A 86 12.26 -1.33 -5.79
N ASN A 87 11.56 -1.95 -6.75
CA ASN A 87 11.91 -1.83 -8.17
C ASN A 87 11.15 -0.68 -8.81
N GLU A 88 11.74 -0.09 -9.86
CA GLU A 88 11.06 0.94 -10.64
C GLU A 88 9.77 0.39 -11.26
N PRO A 89 8.59 0.94 -10.90
CA PRO A 89 7.34 0.47 -11.44
C PRO A 89 7.10 1.06 -12.82
N VAL A 90 6.52 0.24 -13.72
CA VAL A 90 6.18 0.66 -15.08
C VAL A 90 4.66 0.63 -15.25
N ILE A 91 4.07 1.77 -15.64
CA ILE A 91 2.66 1.83 -16.02
C ILE A 91 2.53 1.16 -17.39
N VAL A 92 2.02 -0.07 -17.39
CA VAL A 92 1.90 -0.89 -18.62
C VAL A 92 0.70 -0.45 -19.45
N SER A 93 -0.41 -0.17 -18.76
CA SER A 93 -1.65 0.31 -19.35
C SER A 93 -2.51 1.02 -18.31
N GLU A 94 -3.61 1.64 -18.75
CA GLU A 94 -4.61 2.13 -17.81
C GLU A 94 -5.16 0.98 -16.96
N GLY A 95 -4.97 1.06 -15.65
CA GLY A 95 -5.41 0.06 -14.68
C GLY A 95 -4.38 -1.03 -14.33
N GLU A 96 -3.19 -1.05 -14.95
CA GLU A 96 -2.15 -2.05 -14.68
C GLU A 96 -0.74 -1.43 -14.58
N ILE A 97 -0.03 -1.79 -13.50
CA ILE A 97 1.35 -1.36 -13.24
C ILE A 97 2.21 -2.61 -12.97
N SER A 98 3.30 -2.76 -13.71
CA SER A 98 4.33 -3.75 -13.41
C SER A 98 5.20 -3.26 -12.24
N LEU A 99 5.42 -4.12 -11.26
CA LEU A 99 6.28 -3.85 -10.10
C LEU A 99 7.65 -4.53 -10.21
N GLY A 100 7.92 -5.14 -11.36
CA GLY A 100 9.11 -5.97 -11.58
C GLY A 100 8.95 -7.40 -11.05
N ASN A 101 9.88 -8.28 -11.41
CA ASN A 101 9.95 -9.67 -10.96
C ASN A 101 8.61 -10.45 -11.07
N GLY A 102 7.86 -10.24 -12.15
CA GLY A 102 6.56 -10.89 -12.37
C GLY A 102 5.39 -10.36 -11.53
N MET A 103 5.64 -9.41 -10.63
CA MET A 103 4.58 -8.78 -9.83
C MET A 103 3.86 -7.68 -10.59
N VAL A 104 2.54 -7.69 -10.49
CA VAL A 104 1.65 -6.70 -11.14
C VAL A 104 0.64 -6.17 -10.14
N MET A 105 0.41 -4.86 -10.17
CA MET A 105 -0.67 -4.20 -9.44
C MET A 105 -1.76 -3.74 -10.41
N THR A 106 -3.01 -4.07 -10.09
CA THR A 106 -4.18 -3.58 -10.83
C THR A 106 -5.01 -2.62 -9.98
N TYR A 107 -5.61 -1.62 -10.64
CA TYR A 107 -6.45 -0.60 -10.03
C TYR A 107 -7.58 -0.18 -10.98
N ASP A 108 -8.57 0.55 -10.48
CA ASP A 108 -9.67 1.10 -11.29
C ASP A 108 -9.26 2.44 -11.94
N PRO A 109 -9.01 2.48 -13.26
CA PRO A 109 -8.56 3.71 -13.94
C PRO A 109 -9.67 4.77 -14.02
N LEU A 110 -10.95 4.41 -13.83
CA LEU A 110 -12.04 5.40 -13.74
C LEU A 110 -12.01 6.16 -12.41
N LYS A 111 -11.36 5.60 -11.38
CA LYS A 111 -11.26 6.21 -10.05
C LYS A 111 -9.95 6.94 -9.81
N PHE A 112 -8.87 6.54 -10.49
CA PHE A 112 -7.54 7.04 -10.21
C PHE A 112 -6.78 7.50 -11.45
N THR A 113 -5.93 8.50 -11.22
CA THR A 113 -4.76 8.76 -12.04
C THR A 113 -3.55 8.23 -11.28
N ALA A 114 -2.73 7.41 -11.92
CA ALA A 114 -1.50 6.86 -11.35
C ALA A 114 -0.29 7.70 -11.79
N SER A 115 0.66 7.88 -10.87
CA SER A 115 1.97 8.45 -11.16
C SER A 115 3.04 7.77 -10.32
N VAL A 116 4.28 7.81 -10.77
CA VAL A 116 5.44 7.23 -10.10
C VAL A 116 6.38 8.36 -9.68
N GLU A 117 6.95 8.23 -8.49
CA GLU A 117 7.94 9.15 -7.93
C GLU A 117 9.10 8.33 -7.38
N ALA A 118 10.32 8.71 -7.70
CA ALA A 118 11.55 8.10 -7.20
C ALA A 118 12.16 8.97 -6.09
N LYS A 119 12.77 8.31 -5.09
CA LYS A 119 13.55 8.96 -4.04
C LYS A 119 14.92 8.30 -3.96
N CYS A 120 15.97 9.09 -4.20
CA CYS A 120 17.34 8.66 -4.00
C CYS A 120 17.62 8.45 -2.51
N LEU A 121 18.24 7.33 -2.17
CA LEU A 121 18.55 6.91 -0.80
C LEU A 121 20.06 6.95 -0.50
N VAL A 122 20.91 7.25 -1.49
CA VAL A 122 22.38 7.20 -1.38
C VAL A 122 22.87 8.06 -0.22
N ASP A 123 22.43 9.32 -0.16
CA ASP A 123 22.85 10.27 0.89
C ASP A 123 22.22 10.02 2.26
N LEU A 124 21.25 9.11 2.34
CA LEU A 124 20.51 8.80 3.58
C LEU A 124 21.05 7.56 4.31
N GLY A 125 22.08 6.88 3.76
CA GLY A 125 22.67 5.68 4.33
C GLY A 125 21.75 4.44 4.29
N PHE A 126 20.68 4.46 3.50
CA PHE A 126 19.73 3.36 3.38
C PHE A 126 20.00 2.43 2.17
N SER A 127 20.89 2.83 1.26
CA SER A 127 21.22 2.07 0.04
C SER A 127 21.62 0.61 0.29
N PRO A 128 22.38 0.25 1.36
CA PRO A 128 22.76 -1.14 1.58
C PRO A 128 21.59 -2.09 1.82
N ARG A 129 20.43 -1.55 2.25
CA ARG A 129 19.24 -2.35 2.57
C ARG A 129 18.12 -2.24 1.54
N TRP A 130 17.99 -1.10 0.88
CA TRP A 130 16.86 -0.77 0.03
C TRP A 130 17.24 -0.51 -1.43
N GLY A 131 18.57 -0.52 -1.75
CA GLY A 131 19.08 -0.04 -3.03
C GLY A 131 19.15 1.48 -3.08
N ASP A 132 19.64 2.02 -4.20
CA ASP A 132 19.91 3.45 -4.34
C ASP A 132 18.64 4.30 -4.48
N ASN A 133 17.54 3.70 -4.90
CA ASN A 133 16.25 4.36 -5.06
C ASN A 133 15.11 3.58 -4.41
N LEU A 134 14.17 4.33 -3.85
CA LEU A 134 12.87 3.85 -3.44
C LEU A 134 11.81 4.51 -4.31
N TYR A 135 10.85 3.74 -4.78
CA TYR A 135 9.80 4.26 -5.65
C TYR A 135 8.47 4.31 -4.92
N ARG A 136 7.67 5.33 -5.23
CA ARG A 136 6.33 5.50 -4.72
C ARG A 136 5.33 5.62 -5.86
N ILE A 137 4.35 4.74 -5.89
CA ILE A 137 3.20 4.85 -6.77
C ILE A 137 2.15 5.68 -6.06
N ASN A 138 1.68 6.74 -6.70
CA ASN A 138 0.65 7.63 -6.21
C ASN A 138 -0.64 7.43 -7.02
N PHE A 139 -1.69 6.94 -6.38
CA PHE A 139 -3.03 6.83 -6.96
C PHE A 139 -3.88 8.01 -6.49
N THR A 140 -3.94 9.06 -7.30
CA THR A 140 -4.74 10.26 -7.01
C THR A 140 -6.19 10.01 -7.42
N ALA A 141 -7.12 10.13 -6.48
CA ALA A 141 -8.54 9.99 -6.77
C ALA A 141 -9.01 11.04 -7.78
N LYS A 142 -9.72 10.62 -8.83
CA LYS A 142 -10.24 11.54 -9.86
C LYS A 142 -11.35 12.43 -9.33
N LYS A 143 -12.13 11.95 -8.34
CA LYS A 143 -13.29 12.66 -7.77
C LYS A 143 -13.16 12.83 -6.26
N LEU A 144 -13.69 13.91 -5.74
CA LEU A 144 -13.99 14.12 -4.32
C LEU A 144 -15.28 13.37 -3.97
N GLN A 145 -15.28 12.59 -2.88
CA GLN A 145 -16.42 11.76 -2.48
C GLN A 145 -16.53 11.71 -0.95
N HIS A 146 -17.73 11.94 -0.40
CA HIS A 146 -17.99 11.76 1.03
C HIS A 146 -17.91 10.30 1.46
N LYS A 147 -18.33 9.38 0.61
CA LYS A 147 -18.23 7.93 0.83
C LYS A 147 -17.69 7.27 -0.42
N GLY A 148 -16.83 6.26 -0.22
CA GLY A 148 -16.25 5.58 -1.36
C GLY A 148 -15.61 4.24 -1.03
N LYS A 149 -15.25 3.57 -2.11
CA LYS A 149 -14.49 2.31 -2.07
C LYS A 149 -13.42 2.34 -3.15
N TYR A 150 -12.19 2.15 -2.71
CA TYR A 150 -11.02 1.95 -3.57
C TYR A 150 -10.55 0.51 -3.45
N ALA A 151 -10.10 -0.09 -4.54
CA ALA A 151 -9.61 -1.45 -4.54
C ALA A 151 -8.37 -1.56 -5.43
N PHE A 152 -7.39 -2.30 -4.92
CA PHE A 152 -6.15 -2.64 -5.59
C PHE A 152 -5.94 -4.15 -5.47
N GLU A 153 -5.30 -4.75 -6.45
CA GLU A 153 -4.95 -6.17 -6.38
C GLU A 153 -3.52 -6.38 -6.87
N LEU A 154 -2.70 -7.04 -6.04
CA LEU A 154 -1.37 -7.48 -6.40
C LEU A 154 -1.46 -8.94 -6.83
N LYS A 155 -0.86 -9.24 -7.99
CA LYS A 155 -0.81 -10.58 -8.59
C LYS A 155 0.61 -10.89 -9.00
N TYR A 156 0.95 -12.18 -8.91
CA TYR A 156 2.14 -12.69 -9.54
C TYR A 156 1.76 -13.28 -10.91
N LYS A 157 2.44 -12.85 -11.95
CA LYS A 157 2.28 -13.32 -13.35
C LYS A 157 3.55 -13.99 -13.88
N GLY A 158 4.54 -14.25 -13.00
CA GLY A 158 5.76 -14.97 -13.36
C GLY A 158 5.53 -16.47 -13.54
N GLU A 159 6.56 -17.16 -13.99
CA GLU A 159 6.53 -18.61 -14.24
C GLU A 159 6.75 -19.45 -12.96
N GLU A 160 7.37 -18.86 -11.92
CA GLU A 160 7.59 -19.54 -10.64
C GLU A 160 6.29 -19.80 -9.90
N THR A 161 6.18 -20.95 -9.26
CA THR A 161 5.06 -21.29 -8.37
C THR A 161 5.16 -20.49 -7.06
N PHE A 162 4.04 -20.41 -6.34
CA PHE A 162 4.02 -19.75 -5.03
C PHE A 162 4.94 -20.44 -4.03
N GLU A 163 5.06 -21.77 -4.10
CA GLU A 163 5.95 -22.58 -3.27
C GLU A 163 7.42 -22.29 -3.53
N GLU A 164 7.82 -22.13 -4.78
CA GLU A 164 9.20 -21.77 -5.17
C GLU A 164 9.55 -20.37 -4.68
N ILE A 165 8.63 -19.40 -4.84
CA ILE A 165 8.82 -18.04 -4.32
C ILE A 165 8.93 -18.05 -2.79
N ALA A 166 8.05 -18.79 -2.09
CA ALA A 166 8.06 -18.88 -0.64
C ALA A 166 9.36 -19.51 -0.12
N ALA A 167 9.85 -20.55 -0.78
CA ALA A 167 11.13 -21.18 -0.45
C ALA A 167 12.29 -20.19 -0.60
N ARG A 168 12.36 -19.48 -1.73
CA ARG A 168 13.40 -18.48 -2.01
C ARG A 168 13.38 -17.34 -0.99
N VAL A 169 12.20 -16.83 -0.64
CA VAL A 169 12.05 -15.76 0.37
C VAL A 169 12.51 -16.26 1.74
N THR A 170 12.20 -17.51 2.09
CA THR A 170 12.62 -18.12 3.36
C THR A 170 14.14 -18.26 3.42
N GLU A 171 14.80 -18.70 2.34
CA GLU A 171 16.27 -18.79 2.27
C GLU A 171 16.95 -17.41 2.41
N VAL A 172 16.44 -16.40 1.71
CA VAL A 172 16.95 -15.03 1.81
C VAL A 172 16.78 -14.49 3.23
N ALA A 173 15.62 -14.73 3.85
CA ALA A 173 15.37 -14.31 5.23
C ALA A 173 16.33 -14.98 6.23
N LYS A 174 16.57 -16.28 6.11
CA LYS A 174 17.54 -17.02 6.94
C LYS A 174 18.96 -16.49 6.76
N ALA A 175 19.37 -16.20 5.52
CA ALA A 175 20.70 -15.66 5.23
C ALA A 175 20.88 -14.26 5.81
N GLN A 176 19.83 -13.43 5.83
CA GLN A 176 19.88 -12.07 6.38
C GLN A 176 19.71 -12.01 7.90
N TYR A 177 19.03 -12.99 8.49
CA TYR A 177 18.68 -13.03 9.92
C TYR A 177 18.94 -14.43 10.51
N PRO A 178 20.23 -14.83 10.67
CA PRO A 178 20.59 -16.18 11.13
C PRO A 178 20.16 -16.53 12.56
N LEU A 179 19.58 -15.58 13.30
CA LEU A 179 19.10 -15.76 14.69
C LEU A 179 17.58 -16.00 14.79
N LEU A 180 16.89 -16.29 13.70
CA LEU A 180 15.45 -16.59 13.69
C LEU A 180 15.16 -18.11 13.61
N GLU A 181 16.09 -18.95 14.11
CA GLU A 181 15.84 -20.37 14.36
C GLU A 181 15.22 -20.60 15.73
#